data_fe4e1f3e4d6fa6cb25b355a922f3a215
#
_entry.id   fe4e1f3e4d6fa6cb25b355a922f3a215
#
_cell.length_a   1.000
_cell.length_b   1.000
_cell.length_c   1.000
_cell.angle_alpha   90.00
_cell.angle_beta   90.00
_cell.angle_gamma   90.00
#
_symmetry.space_group_name_H-M   'P 1'
#
loop_
_entity.id
_entity.type
_entity.pdbx_description
1 polymer ?
#
loop_
_entity_poly.entity_id
_entity_poly.type
_entity_poly.pdbx_seq_one_letter_code
_entity_poly.pdbx_strand_id
1 'polypeptide(L)'
;MQSADGKYYKTDVADTEQLLRLIQSVSSSKAEPFKQWLAKVGSERLDQIQDPELGIQQALQDYHRLGYSDDWINQRLKSIEIRKKLTDEWHRTGIKDNKDFAILTNILTKTWSGKTVKEYKKHKGLKKQNLRDNMTSTELILNMLAEASTKDISQANDPKT
;
A
#
# COMPACT_ATOMS: atom_id res chain seq x y z
N MET A 1 -28.35 10.73 3.87
CA MET A 1 -28.34 9.50 4.70
C MET A 1 -29.75 9.24 5.21
N GLN A 2 -30.11 7.98 5.39
CA GLN A 2 -31.37 7.62 6.01
C GLN A 2 -31.25 7.72 7.53
N SER A 3 -32.13 8.45 8.18
CA SER A 3 -32.16 8.61 9.64
C SER A 3 -32.93 7.47 10.32
N ALA A 4 -32.84 7.37 11.65
CA ALA A 4 -33.56 6.37 12.43
C ALA A 4 -35.10 6.47 12.31
N ASP A 5 -35.62 7.63 11.87
CA ASP A 5 -37.05 7.87 11.57
C ASP A 5 -37.46 7.42 10.15
N GLY A 6 -36.55 6.80 9.39
CA GLY A 6 -36.78 6.31 8.02
C GLY A 6 -36.77 7.37 6.92
N LYS A 7 -36.56 8.64 7.25
CA LYS A 7 -36.51 9.76 6.29
C LYS A 7 -35.11 9.98 5.76
N TYR A 8 -35.03 10.54 4.53
CA TYR A 8 -33.74 10.90 3.91
C TYR A 8 -33.44 12.39 4.13
N TYR A 9 -32.29 12.67 4.70
CA TYR A 9 -31.79 14.02 4.90
C TYR A 9 -30.55 14.25 4.03
N LYS A 10 -30.41 15.47 3.50
CA LYS A 10 -29.14 15.94 2.97
C LYS A 10 -28.16 16.03 4.13
N THR A 11 -27.01 15.41 3.97
CA THR A 11 -25.93 15.41 4.97
C THR A 11 -24.67 15.85 4.27
N ASP A 12 -24.01 16.85 4.83
CA ASP A 12 -22.70 17.25 4.36
C ASP A 12 -21.71 16.12 4.66
N VAL A 13 -20.86 15.84 3.69
CA VAL A 13 -19.79 14.84 3.80
C VAL A 13 -18.46 15.55 3.64
N ALA A 14 -17.47 15.10 4.39
CA ALA A 14 -16.11 15.61 4.31
C ALA A 14 -15.14 14.44 4.11
N ASP A 15 -14.13 14.65 3.29
CA ASP A 15 -13.00 13.74 3.21
C ASP A 15 -12.04 13.95 4.39
N THR A 16 -10.98 13.12 4.47
CA THR A 16 -10.03 13.18 5.58
C THR A 16 -9.32 14.53 5.66
N GLU A 17 -8.94 15.12 4.53
CA GLU A 17 -8.27 16.43 4.49
C GLU A 17 -9.20 17.53 5.02
N GLN A 18 -10.44 17.56 4.56
CA GLN A 18 -11.45 18.51 4.99
C GLN A 18 -11.72 18.37 6.49
N LEU A 19 -11.83 17.13 7.01
CA LEU A 19 -12.00 16.88 8.45
C LEU A 19 -10.82 17.41 9.26
N LEU A 20 -9.58 17.15 8.82
CA LEU A 20 -8.39 17.66 9.50
C LEU A 20 -8.36 19.20 9.54
N ARG A 21 -8.75 19.86 8.45
CA ARG A 21 -8.87 21.32 8.39
C ARG A 21 -9.96 21.85 9.31
N LEU A 22 -11.12 21.22 9.34
CA LEU A 22 -12.21 21.58 10.25
C LEU A 22 -11.78 21.51 11.72
N ILE A 23 -11.10 20.44 12.12
CA ILE A 23 -10.61 20.29 13.51
C ILE A 23 -9.61 21.39 13.87
N GLN A 24 -8.76 21.83 12.94
CA GLN A 24 -7.83 22.94 13.18
C GLN A 24 -8.56 24.25 13.45
N SER A 25 -9.72 24.49 12.84
CA SER A 25 -10.52 25.70 13.02
C SER A 25 -11.33 25.73 14.33
N VAL A 26 -11.51 24.58 14.99
CA VAL A 26 -12.27 24.48 16.24
C VAL A 26 -11.53 25.16 17.39
N SER A 27 -12.14 26.23 17.98
CA SER A 27 -11.59 26.96 19.13
C SER A 27 -11.97 26.27 20.45
N SER A 28 -11.57 25.03 20.65
CA SER A 28 -11.87 24.24 21.86
C SER A 28 -10.60 23.67 22.48
N SER A 29 -10.47 23.76 23.79
CA SER A 29 -9.38 23.13 24.53
C SER A 29 -9.35 21.61 24.35
N LYS A 30 -10.48 20.98 24.06
CA LYS A 30 -10.56 19.54 23.76
C LYS A 30 -9.95 19.19 22.40
N ALA A 31 -9.87 20.13 21.46
CA ALA A 31 -9.24 19.93 20.17
C ALA A 31 -7.71 20.13 20.21
N GLU A 32 -7.20 20.79 21.25
CA GLU A 32 -5.79 21.16 21.36
C GLU A 32 -4.83 19.96 21.30
N PRO A 33 -5.05 18.84 22.01
CA PRO A 33 -4.16 17.68 21.92
C PRO A 33 -4.08 17.11 20.49
N PHE A 34 -5.19 17.16 19.74
CA PHE A 34 -5.20 16.70 18.35
C PHE A 34 -4.44 17.66 17.43
N LYS A 35 -4.55 18.99 17.64
CA LYS A 35 -3.78 19.97 16.87
C LYS A 35 -2.29 19.82 17.09
N GLN A 36 -1.86 19.60 18.34
CA GLN A 36 -0.47 19.34 18.69
C GLN A 36 0.03 18.05 18.04
N TRP A 37 -0.76 16.96 18.08
CA TRP A 37 -0.45 15.72 17.39
C TRP A 37 -0.28 15.93 15.88
N LEU A 38 -1.18 16.68 15.24
CA LEU A 38 -1.12 16.97 13.81
C LEU A 38 0.11 17.81 13.45
N ALA A 39 0.47 18.79 14.27
CA ALA A 39 1.67 19.59 14.09
C ALA A 39 2.93 18.71 14.20
N LYS A 40 2.96 17.77 15.16
CA LYS A 40 4.05 16.81 15.32
C LYS A 40 4.19 15.91 14.09
N VAL A 41 3.08 15.31 13.62
CA VAL A 41 3.08 14.47 12.41
C VAL A 41 3.57 15.25 11.19
N GLY A 42 3.15 16.52 11.06
CA GLY A 42 3.62 17.40 9.99
C GLY A 42 5.14 17.66 10.06
N SER A 43 5.66 17.95 11.25
CA SER A 43 7.11 18.14 11.47
C SER A 43 7.90 16.88 11.15
N GLU A 44 7.49 15.73 11.68
CA GLU A 44 8.11 14.44 11.40
C GLU A 44 8.13 14.13 9.90
N ARG A 45 7.08 14.49 9.18
CA ARG A 45 7.04 14.31 7.73
C ARG A 45 8.01 15.23 6.98
N LEU A 46 8.18 16.47 7.44
CA LEU A 46 9.17 17.39 6.88
C LEU A 46 10.60 16.88 7.10
N ASP A 47 10.88 16.36 8.30
CA ASP A 47 12.18 15.76 8.63
C ASP A 47 12.47 14.55 7.72
N GLN A 48 11.47 13.68 7.47
CA GLN A 48 11.58 12.52 6.55
C GLN A 48 11.79 12.94 5.09
N ILE A 49 11.34 14.12 4.68
CA ILE A 49 11.60 14.65 3.33
C ILE A 49 13.07 15.10 3.21
N GLN A 50 13.64 15.67 4.29
CA GLN A 50 15.04 16.09 4.33
C GLN A 50 15.97 14.87 4.50
N ASP A 51 15.59 13.91 5.34
CA ASP A 51 16.30 12.66 5.58
C ASP A 51 15.38 11.45 5.31
N PRO A 52 15.39 10.89 4.08
CA PRO A 52 14.55 9.74 3.71
C PRO A 52 14.80 8.49 4.56
N GLU A 53 15.95 8.35 5.21
CA GLU A 53 16.27 7.21 6.07
C GLU A 53 15.32 7.15 7.29
N LEU A 54 14.94 8.30 7.83
CA LEU A 54 13.94 8.38 8.91
C LEU A 54 12.60 7.76 8.50
N GLY A 55 12.19 7.94 7.25
CA GLY A 55 10.97 7.32 6.71
C GLY A 55 11.09 5.79 6.63
N ILE A 56 12.25 5.25 6.30
CA ILE A 56 12.51 3.80 6.30
C ILE A 56 12.48 3.27 7.72
N GLN A 57 13.15 3.92 8.66
CA GLN A 57 13.17 3.54 10.07
C GLN A 57 11.75 3.53 10.66
N GLN A 58 10.95 4.55 10.37
CA GLN A 58 9.56 4.61 10.80
C GLN A 58 8.73 3.45 10.25
N ALA A 59 8.90 3.10 8.97
CA ALA A 59 8.19 1.98 8.36
C ALA A 59 8.55 0.64 9.04
N LEU A 60 9.82 0.43 9.39
CA LEU A 60 10.26 -0.76 10.14
C LEU A 60 9.61 -0.81 11.53
N GLN A 61 9.60 0.29 12.26
CA GLN A 61 8.96 0.39 13.57
C GLN A 61 7.45 0.13 13.48
N ASP A 62 6.80 0.62 12.44
CA ASP A 62 5.37 0.38 12.21
C ASP A 62 5.07 -1.10 11.97
N TYR A 63 5.88 -1.81 11.21
CA TYR A 63 5.76 -3.26 11.04
C TYR A 63 5.96 -4.01 12.37
N HIS A 64 6.96 -3.64 13.17
CA HIS A 64 7.16 -4.22 14.51
C HIS A 64 5.96 -3.96 15.42
N ARG A 65 5.40 -2.77 15.43
CA ARG A 65 4.21 -2.41 16.22
C ARG A 65 2.98 -3.22 15.79
N LEU A 66 2.90 -3.60 14.50
CA LEU A 66 1.85 -4.48 13.98
C LEU A 66 2.10 -5.97 14.29
N GLY A 67 3.22 -6.32 14.96
CA GLY A 67 3.54 -7.68 15.40
C GLY A 67 4.26 -8.53 14.36
N TYR A 68 4.78 -7.96 13.29
CA TYR A 68 5.57 -8.71 12.30
C TYR A 68 6.98 -8.99 12.83
N SER A 69 7.48 -10.20 12.55
CA SER A 69 8.85 -10.61 12.89
C SER A 69 9.89 -9.97 11.96
N ASP A 70 11.15 -9.87 12.43
CA ASP A 70 12.28 -9.39 11.61
C ASP A 70 12.42 -10.17 10.30
N ASP A 71 12.27 -11.49 10.34
CA ASP A 71 12.36 -12.35 9.16
C ASP A 71 11.27 -11.99 8.14
N TRP A 72 10.04 -11.78 8.59
CA TRP A 72 8.95 -11.37 7.72
C TRP A 72 9.20 -9.97 7.14
N ILE A 73 9.64 -9.02 7.95
CA ILE A 73 9.96 -7.64 7.54
C ILE A 73 11.03 -7.66 6.46
N ASN A 74 12.11 -8.43 6.66
CA ASN A 74 13.17 -8.60 5.68
C ASN A 74 12.66 -9.18 4.35
N GLN A 75 11.79 -10.20 4.40
CA GLN A 75 11.15 -10.73 3.19
C GLN A 75 10.26 -9.69 2.51
N ARG A 76 9.52 -8.90 3.29
CA ARG A 76 8.66 -7.83 2.76
C ARG A 76 9.46 -6.74 2.05
N LEU A 77 10.58 -6.30 2.61
CA LEU A 77 11.48 -5.34 1.97
C LEU A 77 12.05 -5.85 0.65
N LYS A 78 12.52 -7.11 0.63
CA LYS A 78 12.98 -7.76 -0.61
C LYS A 78 11.86 -7.82 -1.65
N SER A 79 10.64 -8.09 -1.24
CA SER A 79 9.50 -8.13 -2.16
C SER A 79 9.18 -6.77 -2.78
N ILE A 80 9.41 -5.67 -2.05
CA ILE A 80 9.27 -4.31 -2.58
C ILE A 80 10.33 -4.03 -3.66
N GLU A 81 11.58 -4.40 -3.38
CA GLU A 81 12.69 -4.22 -4.34
C GLU A 81 12.47 -5.01 -5.64
N ILE A 82 12.12 -6.30 -5.51
CA ILE A 82 11.86 -7.17 -6.68
C ILE A 82 10.69 -6.64 -7.49
N ARG A 83 9.62 -6.22 -6.82
CA ARG A 83 8.46 -5.61 -7.49
C ARG A 83 8.82 -4.33 -8.25
N LYS A 84 9.67 -3.49 -7.65
CA LYS A 84 10.16 -2.28 -8.33
C LYS A 84 10.92 -2.65 -9.60
N LYS A 85 11.86 -3.57 -9.53
CA LYS A 85 12.63 -4.05 -10.69
C LYS A 85 11.73 -4.60 -11.82
N LEU A 86 10.67 -5.33 -11.48
CA LEU A 86 9.69 -5.80 -12.47
C LEU A 86 8.88 -4.64 -13.06
N THR A 87 8.48 -3.68 -12.25
CA THR A 87 7.74 -2.50 -12.72
C THR A 87 8.59 -1.65 -13.66
N ASP A 88 9.88 -1.46 -13.34
CA ASP A 88 10.84 -0.75 -14.19
C ASP A 88 11.02 -1.50 -15.53
N GLU A 89 11.06 -2.84 -15.51
CA GLU A 89 11.11 -3.66 -16.72
C GLU A 89 9.84 -3.49 -17.57
N TRP A 90 8.68 -3.49 -16.98
CA TRP A 90 7.43 -3.23 -17.70
C TRP A 90 7.39 -1.83 -18.33
N HIS A 91 7.93 -0.82 -17.64
CA HIS A 91 8.10 0.51 -18.25
C HIS A 91 9.07 0.49 -19.43
N ARG A 92 10.19 -0.26 -19.30
CA ARG A 92 11.17 -0.42 -20.40
C ARG A 92 10.54 -1.03 -21.65
N THR A 93 9.64 -2.00 -21.47
CA THR A 93 8.91 -2.65 -22.58
C THR A 93 7.73 -1.83 -23.12
N GLY A 94 7.51 -0.62 -22.62
CA GLY A 94 6.51 0.33 -23.16
C GLY A 94 5.18 0.37 -22.42
N ILE A 95 5.00 -0.42 -21.35
CA ILE A 95 3.76 -0.39 -20.56
C ILE A 95 3.70 0.90 -19.75
N LYS A 96 2.63 1.68 -19.94
CA LYS A 96 2.43 2.99 -19.29
C LYS A 96 1.10 3.13 -18.55
N ASP A 97 0.08 2.35 -18.96
CA ASP A 97 -1.26 2.46 -18.38
C ASP A 97 -1.35 1.66 -17.07
N ASN A 98 -1.91 2.30 -16.05
CA ASN A 98 -2.19 1.66 -14.76
C ASN A 98 -3.09 0.40 -14.88
N LYS A 99 -3.94 0.34 -15.91
CA LYS A 99 -4.79 -0.83 -16.18
C LYS A 99 -3.94 -2.03 -16.60
N ASP A 100 -2.93 -1.82 -17.44
CA ASP A 100 -2.05 -2.89 -17.90
C ASP A 100 -1.22 -3.45 -16.73
N PHE A 101 -0.69 -2.57 -15.87
CA PHE A 101 -0.03 -3.01 -14.63
C PHE A 101 -0.94 -3.85 -13.74
N ALA A 102 -2.22 -3.50 -13.65
CA ALA A 102 -3.20 -4.26 -12.87
C ALA A 102 -3.48 -5.63 -13.51
N ILE A 103 -3.62 -5.69 -14.83
CA ILE A 103 -3.82 -6.94 -15.60
C ILE A 103 -2.63 -7.87 -15.41
N LEU A 104 -1.40 -7.38 -15.65
CA LEU A 104 -0.17 -8.16 -15.49
C LEU A 104 0.02 -8.66 -14.06
N THR A 105 -0.30 -7.82 -13.08
CA THR A 105 -0.26 -8.22 -11.65
C THR A 105 -1.28 -9.32 -11.36
N ASN A 106 -2.47 -9.27 -11.94
CA ASN A 106 -3.48 -10.31 -11.79
C ASN A 106 -3.03 -11.63 -12.44
N ILE A 107 -2.47 -11.58 -13.65
CA ILE A 107 -1.93 -12.77 -14.34
C ILE A 107 -0.84 -13.40 -13.48
N LEU A 108 0.14 -12.62 -13.05
CA LEU A 108 1.25 -13.08 -12.22
C LEU A 108 0.75 -13.72 -10.92
N THR A 109 -0.14 -13.03 -10.20
CA THR A 109 -0.71 -13.58 -8.95
C THR A 109 -1.46 -14.87 -9.20
N LYS A 110 -2.24 -14.95 -10.29
CA LYS A 110 -3.00 -16.15 -10.65
C LYS A 110 -2.10 -17.33 -11.00
N THR A 111 -0.95 -17.09 -11.62
CA THR A 111 0.00 -18.13 -12.03
C THR A 111 0.52 -18.94 -10.84
N TRP A 112 0.88 -18.30 -9.74
CA TRP A 112 1.41 -19.00 -8.57
C TRP A 112 0.35 -19.38 -7.53
N SER A 113 -0.73 -18.58 -7.40
CA SER A 113 -1.75 -18.78 -6.35
C SER A 113 -3.03 -19.44 -6.84
N GLY A 114 -3.23 -19.55 -8.16
CA GLY A 114 -4.48 -20.00 -8.78
C GLY A 114 -5.62 -18.97 -8.67
N LYS A 115 -5.38 -17.78 -8.12
CA LYS A 115 -6.40 -16.75 -7.84
C LYS A 115 -5.95 -15.39 -8.34
N THR A 116 -6.89 -14.58 -8.83
CA THR A 116 -6.66 -13.15 -9.05
C THR A 116 -6.41 -12.43 -7.73
N VAL A 117 -5.84 -11.23 -7.77
CA VAL A 117 -5.63 -10.39 -6.58
C VAL A 117 -6.92 -10.19 -5.78
N LYS A 118 -8.05 -9.97 -6.46
CA LYS A 118 -9.36 -9.80 -5.82
C LYS A 118 -9.84 -11.07 -5.12
N GLU A 119 -9.74 -12.21 -5.79
CA GLU A 119 -10.13 -13.51 -5.23
C GLU A 119 -9.23 -13.90 -4.05
N TYR A 120 -7.94 -13.60 -4.16
CA TYR A 120 -6.99 -13.89 -3.09
C TYR A 120 -7.21 -13.00 -1.86
N LYS A 121 -7.50 -11.71 -2.06
CA LYS A 121 -7.95 -10.83 -0.96
C LYS A 121 -9.20 -11.39 -0.29
N LYS A 122 -10.20 -11.82 -1.06
CA LYS A 122 -11.43 -12.43 -0.52
C LYS A 122 -11.12 -13.71 0.27
N HIS A 123 -10.25 -14.57 -0.26
CA HIS A 123 -9.81 -15.80 0.41
C HIS A 123 -9.18 -15.52 1.78
N LYS A 124 -8.41 -14.43 1.89
CA LYS A 124 -7.78 -13.97 3.15
C LYS A 124 -8.70 -13.10 4.04
N GLY A 125 -9.95 -12.89 3.65
CA GLY A 125 -10.89 -12.04 4.40
C GLY A 125 -10.55 -10.54 4.36
N LEU A 126 -9.71 -10.09 3.42
CA LEU A 126 -9.27 -8.71 3.29
C LEU A 126 -10.28 -7.87 2.52
N LYS A 127 -10.53 -6.64 2.97
CA LYS A 127 -11.39 -5.65 2.29
C LYS A 127 -10.56 -4.65 1.51
N LYS A 128 -9.97 -3.68 2.21
CA LYS A 128 -9.15 -2.59 1.63
C LYS A 128 -7.65 -2.77 1.85
N GLN A 129 -7.27 -3.65 2.77
CA GLN A 129 -5.88 -3.88 3.17
C GLN A 129 -5.01 -4.27 1.97
N ASN A 130 -3.72 -3.97 2.07
CA ASN A 130 -2.74 -4.42 1.08
C ASN A 130 -2.60 -5.94 1.15
N LEU A 131 -2.66 -6.62 0.00
CA LEU A 131 -2.55 -8.08 -0.05
C LEU A 131 -1.18 -8.56 0.44
N ARG A 132 -0.09 -7.90 0.02
CA ARG A 132 1.28 -8.32 0.37
C ARG A 132 1.59 -8.19 1.85
N ASP A 133 1.02 -7.19 2.53
CA ASP A 133 1.18 -7.02 3.98
C ASP A 133 0.44 -8.09 4.79
N ASN A 134 -0.42 -8.86 4.13
CA ASN A 134 -1.16 -9.98 4.72
C ASN A 134 -0.74 -11.36 4.14
N MET A 135 0.41 -11.41 3.48
CA MET A 135 1.02 -12.65 3.01
C MET A 135 1.91 -13.26 4.08
N THR A 136 1.96 -14.57 4.14
CA THR A 136 2.98 -15.31 4.91
C THR A 136 4.34 -15.16 4.25
N SER A 137 5.43 -15.48 4.96
CA SER A 137 6.79 -15.47 4.37
C SER A 137 6.87 -16.35 3.12
N THR A 138 6.24 -17.53 3.14
CA THR A 138 6.21 -18.45 1.99
C THR A 138 5.49 -17.82 0.79
N GLU A 139 4.34 -17.19 1.01
CA GLU A 139 3.58 -16.49 -0.05
C GLU A 139 4.37 -15.32 -0.62
N LEU A 140 5.10 -14.57 0.21
CA LEU A 140 5.99 -13.50 -0.25
C LEU A 140 7.11 -14.07 -1.13
N ILE A 141 7.72 -15.19 -0.73
CA ILE A 141 8.78 -15.86 -1.51
C ILE A 141 8.25 -16.33 -2.87
N LEU A 142 7.09 -16.99 -2.91
CA LEU A 142 6.47 -17.44 -4.16
C LEU A 142 6.13 -16.25 -5.07
N ASN A 143 5.61 -15.18 -4.52
CA ASN A 143 5.32 -13.96 -5.28
C ASN A 143 6.61 -13.31 -5.82
N MET A 144 7.67 -13.23 -5.01
CA MET A 144 8.98 -12.73 -5.43
C MET A 144 9.59 -13.58 -6.54
N LEU A 145 9.49 -14.91 -6.43
CA LEU A 145 9.99 -15.82 -7.46
C LEU A 145 9.27 -15.60 -8.80
N ALA A 146 7.94 -15.50 -8.77
CA ALA A 146 7.15 -15.22 -9.97
C ALA A 146 7.51 -13.86 -10.58
N GLU A 147 7.66 -12.81 -9.76
CA GLU A 147 8.03 -11.46 -10.20
C GLU A 147 9.45 -11.43 -10.80
N ALA A 148 10.43 -12.07 -10.16
CA ALA A 148 11.81 -12.14 -10.65
C ALA A 148 11.90 -12.93 -11.97
N SER A 149 11.27 -14.11 -12.02
CA SER A 149 11.25 -14.94 -13.24
C SER A 149 10.58 -14.21 -14.41
N THR A 150 9.48 -13.51 -14.17
CA THR A 150 8.81 -12.70 -15.21
C THR A 150 9.73 -11.62 -15.76
N LYS A 151 10.46 -10.92 -14.88
CA LYS A 151 11.44 -9.90 -15.29
C LYS A 151 12.57 -10.54 -16.13
N ASP A 152 13.15 -11.63 -15.67
CA ASP A 152 14.28 -12.27 -16.34
C ASP A 152 13.87 -12.83 -17.72
N ILE A 153 12.68 -13.44 -17.84
CA ILE A 153 12.10 -13.89 -19.10
C ILE A 153 11.85 -12.71 -20.05
N SER A 154 11.30 -11.59 -19.53
CA SER A 154 11.10 -10.37 -20.31
C SER A 154 12.42 -9.85 -20.88
N GLN A 155 13.46 -9.76 -20.05
CA GLN A 155 14.77 -9.29 -20.50
C GLN A 155 15.42 -10.23 -21.53
N ALA A 156 15.25 -11.54 -21.38
CA ALA A 156 15.78 -12.52 -22.32
C ALA A 156 15.09 -12.47 -23.70
N ASN A 157 13.80 -12.16 -23.74
CA ASN A 157 13.01 -12.13 -24.97
C ASN A 157 12.92 -10.74 -25.60
N ASP A 158 13.38 -9.70 -24.91
CA ASP A 158 13.34 -8.28 -25.32
C ASP A 158 12.04 -7.87 -26.03
N PRO A 159 10.86 -8.12 -25.43
CA PRO A 159 9.58 -7.78 -26.05
C PRO A 159 9.50 -6.25 -26.17
N LYS A 160 9.21 -5.77 -27.37
CA LYS A 160 8.83 -4.36 -27.61
C LYS A 160 7.35 -4.30 -27.88
N THR A 161 6.66 -3.43 -27.16
CA THR A 161 5.23 -3.11 -27.38
C THR A 161 5.08 -1.94 -28.32
#